data_63bb6df286eae0c3829e3679ea49c318
#
_entry.id   63bb6df286eae0c3829e3679ea49c318
#
_cell.length_a   1.000
_cell.length_b   1.000
_cell.length_c   1.000
_cell.angle_alpha   90.00
_cell.angle_beta   90.00
_cell.angle_gamma   90.00
#
_symmetry.space_group_name_H-M   'P 1'
#
loop_
_entity.id
_entity.type
_entity.pdbx_description
1 polymer ?
#
loop_
_entity_poly.entity_id
_entity_poly.type
_entity_poly.pdbx_seq_one_letter_code
_entity_poly.pdbx_strand_id
1 'polypeptide(L)'
;MPLIVNAPGADGGRRVTEHVGLDAVPPTVADLLGVDAPDDWRGESAVPAVRGEGALDDDPVVSVTVRGEEVTEQPIPRSMADGDLLVSVRDAEWTYIENVDEETVELYHRPSDPTQQTDLSADPTEEQRAVIERFAPIAAAHAAELRERGAESAAAGGEGDEVDADLEARLEALGYR
;
A
#
# COMPACT_ATOMS: atom_id res chain seq x y z
N MET A 1 -1.70 1.95 -11.43
CA MET A 1 -3.09 1.49 -11.68
C MET A 1 -3.98 2.73 -11.72
N PRO A 2 -4.86 2.91 -12.70
CA PRO A 2 -5.80 4.03 -12.70
C PRO A 2 -6.90 3.82 -11.66
N LEU A 3 -7.29 4.90 -10.97
CA LEU A 3 -8.50 4.98 -10.14
C LEU A 3 -9.52 5.82 -10.91
N ILE A 4 -10.73 5.30 -11.06
CA ILE A 4 -11.85 6.01 -11.72
C ILE A 4 -12.97 6.14 -10.69
N VAL A 5 -13.36 7.38 -10.44
CA VAL A 5 -14.46 7.70 -9.50
C VAL A 5 -15.61 8.31 -10.28
N ASN A 6 -16.82 7.76 -10.10
CA ASN A 6 -18.06 8.33 -10.57
C ASN A 6 -18.96 8.56 -9.36
N ALA A 7 -19.14 9.82 -9.00
CA ALA A 7 -19.88 10.20 -7.79
C ALA A 7 -20.95 11.25 -8.11
N PRO A 8 -22.08 11.26 -7.38
CA PRO A 8 -23.08 12.33 -7.49
C PRO A 8 -22.47 13.69 -7.17
N GLY A 9 -22.75 14.69 -8.00
CA GLY A 9 -22.26 16.06 -7.82
C GLY A 9 -20.82 16.29 -8.27
N ALA A 10 -20.14 15.29 -8.83
CA ALA A 10 -18.85 15.48 -9.48
C ALA A 10 -19.04 15.88 -10.94
N ASP A 11 -18.30 16.90 -11.39
CA ASP A 11 -18.22 17.25 -12.80
C ASP A 11 -17.43 16.16 -13.54
N GLY A 12 -18.05 15.53 -14.53
CA GLY A 12 -17.43 14.45 -15.30
C GLY A 12 -16.23 14.92 -16.13
N GLY A 13 -15.30 13.99 -16.42
CA GLY A 13 -14.20 14.20 -17.34
C GLY A 13 -12.96 14.88 -16.74
N ARG A 14 -12.89 15.10 -15.43
CA ARG A 14 -11.69 15.57 -14.74
C ARG A 14 -10.63 14.48 -14.70
N ARG A 15 -9.38 14.87 -14.91
CA ARG A 15 -8.19 14.04 -14.70
C ARG A 15 -7.37 14.63 -13.57
N VAL A 16 -7.09 13.82 -12.56
CA VAL A 16 -6.18 14.09 -11.45
C VAL A 16 -4.90 13.33 -11.75
N THR A 17 -3.76 13.97 -11.63
CA THR A 17 -2.43 13.40 -11.98
C THR A 17 -1.59 13.08 -10.76
N GLU A 18 -1.96 13.62 -9.64
CA GLU A 18 -1.35 13.34 -8.35
C GLU A 18 -1.51 11.86 -7.97
N HIS A 19 -0.54 11.34 -7.24
CA HIS A 19 -0.59 9.97 -6.75
C HIS A 19 -1.59 9.86 -5.59
N VAL A 20 -2.34 8.77 -5.58
CA VAL A 20 -3.25 8.44 -4.49
C VAL A 20 -3.03 7.00 -4.07
N GLY A 21 -2.86 6.77 -2.78
CA GLY A 21 -2.82 5.45 -2.18
C GLY A 21 -4.19 4.78 -2.15
N LEU A 22 -4.23 3.46 -2.11
CA LEU A 22 -5.50 2.73 -1.96
C LEU A 22 -6.13 2.92 -0.57
N ASP A 23 -5.36 3.34 0.40
CA ASP A 23 -5.79 3.75 1.74
C ASP A 23 -6.69 4.99 1.75
N ALA A 24 -6.63 5.82 0.70
CA ALA A 24 -7.55 6.94 0.50
C ALA A 24 -8.97 6.50 0.05
N VAL A 25 -9.13 5.27 -0.45
CA VAL A 25 -10.43 4.82 -0.99
C VAL A 25 -11.51 4.71 0.10
N PRO A 26 -11.26 4.05 1.26
CA PRO A 26 -12.28 3.98 2.32
C PRO A 26 -12.75 5.34 2.83
N PRO A 27 -11.87 6.29 3.22
CA PRO A 27 -12.32 7.61 3.68
C PRO A 27 -13.01 8.42 2.58
N THR A 28 -12.63 8.25 1.30
CA THR A 28 -13.34 8.87 0.18
C THR A 28 -14.76 8.36 0.06
N VAL A 29 -14.99 7.06 0.24
CA VAL A 29 -16.32 6.47 0.19
C VAL A 29 -17.17 6.96 1.38
N ALA A 30 -16.60 6.99 2.59
CA ALA A 30 -17.29 7.49 3.79
C ALA A 30 -17.72 8.95 3.61
N ASP A 31 -16.84 9.81 3.13
CA ASP A 31 -17.10 11.23 2.88
C ASP A 31 -18.19 11.42 1.79
N LEU A 32 -18.14 10.64 0.69
CA LEU A 32 -19.19 10.66 -0.34
C LEU A 32 -20.57 10.25 0.19
N LEU A 33 -20.60 9.37 1.19
CA LEU A 33 -21.83 8.91 1.85
C LEU A 33 -22.27 9.81 3.01
N GLY A 34 -21.46 10.79 3.40
CA GLY A 34 -21.72 11.66 4.56
C GLY A 34 -21.63 10.92 5.91
N VAL A 35 -20.76 9.92 5.98
CA VAL A 35 -20.48 9.12 7.18
C VAL A 35 -19.09 9.49 7.71
N ASP A 36 -18.97 9.66 9.01
CA ASP A 36 -17.68 9.91 9.63
C ASP A 36 -16.77 8.68 9.46
N ALA A 37 -15.55 8.91 8.97
CA ALA A 37 -14.53 7.87 8.89
C ALA A 37 -13.99 7.58 10.30
N PRO A 38 -13.67 6.30 10.64
CA PRO A 38 -12.97 5.97 11.87
C PRO A 38 -11.61 6.66 11.95
N ASP A 39 -11.23 7.07 13.17
CA ASP A 39 -9.97 7.81 13.42
C ASP A 39 -8.70 6.98 13.12
N ASP A 40 -8.81 5.66 13.09
CA ASP A 40 -7.72 4.72 12.81
C ASP A 40 -7.53 4.42 11.32
N TRP A 41 -8.40 4.96 10.45
CA TRP A 41 -8.20 4.84 9.01
C TRP A 41 -7.05 5.70 8.56
N ARG A 42 -6.25 5.13 7.64
CA ARG A 42 -5.19 5.86 6.97
C ARG A 42 -5.72 6.46 5.67
N GLY A 43 -4.94 7.37 5.17
CA GLY A 43 -5.25 8.08 3.95
C GLY A 43 -6.31 9.18 4.16
N GLU A 44 -6.27 10.14 3.27
CA GLU A 44 -7.19 11.27 3.25
C GLU A 44 -8.24 11.09 2.16
N SER A 45 -9.42 11.68 2.37
CA SER A 45 -10.48 11.65 1.38
C SER A 45 -10.07 12.39 0.10
N ALA A 46 -10.21 11.74 -1.04
CA ALA A 46 -10.00 12.34 -2.35
C ALA A 46 -11.22 13.15 -2.86
N VAL A 47 -12.27 13.30 -2.07
CA VAL A 47 -13.51 14.05 -2.46
C VAL A 47 -13.22 15.47 -2.92
N PRO A 48 -12.32 16.27 -2.28
CA PRO A 48 -12.01 17.61 -2.79
C PRO A 48 -11.47 17.58 -4.23
N ALA A 49 -10.58 16.64 -4.55
CA ALA A 49 -10.09 16.48 -5.93
C ALA A 49 -11.16 15.96 -6.89
N VAL A 50 -12.02 15.03 -6.45
CA VAL A 50 -13.15 14.49 -7.24
C VAL A 50 -14.13 15.60 -7.59
N ARG A 51 -14.44 16.51 -6.68
CA ARG A 51 -15.34 17.66 -6.89
C ARG A 51 -14.67 18.87 -7.56
N GLY A 52 -13.33 18.88 -7.62
CA GLY A 52 -12.60 20.02 -8.15
C GLY A 52 -12.48 21.20 -7.19
N GLU A 53 -12.61 20.94 -5.93
CA GLU A 53 -12.57 21.92 -4.84
C GLU A 53 -11.17 22.04 -4.23
N GLY A 54 -10.26 21.09 -4.56
CA GLY A 54 -8.88 21.04 -4.07
C GLY A 54 -8.01 20.09 -4.90
N ALA A 55 -6.71 20.06 -4.59
CA ALA A 55 -5.75 19.07 -5.07
C ALA A 55 -5.58 17.98 -4.01
N LEU A 56 -5.01 16.83 -4.41
CA LEU A 56 -4.50 15.85 -3.48
C LEU A 56 -3.12 16.30 -2.99
N ASP A 57 -2.74 15.91 -1.78
CA ASP A 57 -1.38 16.07 -1.33
C ASP A 57 -0.47 15.15 -2.16
N ASP A 58 0.72 15.64 -2.50
CA ASP A 58 1.72 14.89 -3.30
C ASP A 58 2.62 14.05 -2.38
N ASP A 59 2.01 13.43 -1.38
CA ASP A 59 2.70 12.56 -0.45
C ASP A 59 3.10 11.24 -1.12
N PRO A 60 4.26 10.69 -0.75
CA PRO A 60 4.67 9.39 -1.27
C PRO A 60 3.69 8.28 -0.89
N VAL A 61 3.34 7.45 -1.87
CA VAL A 61 2.49 6.28 -1.66
C VAL A 61 3.35 5.12 -1.15
N VAL A 62 2.94 4.52 -0.05
CA VAL A 62 3.57 3.32 0.51
C VAL A 62 2.81 2.08 0.07
N SER A 63 3.54 1.05 -0.34
CA SER A 63 3.00 -0.26 -0.68
C SER A 63 3.83 -1.35 0.00
N VAL A 64 3.18 -2.43 0.39
CA VAL A 64 3.81 -3.53 1.11
C VAL A 64 3.50 -4.85 0.43
N THR A 65 4.48 -5.74 0.41
CA THR A 65 4.29 -7.14 0.03
C THR A 65 5.20 -8.04 0.85
N VAL A 66 4.84 -9.31 0.93
CA VAL A 66 5.70 -10.36 1.49
C VAL A 66 6.11 -11.28 0.34
N ARG A 67 7.42 -11.45 0.15
CA ARG A 67 7.99 -12.34 -0.86
C ARG A 67 8.35 -13.67 -0.22
N GLY A 68 7.60 -14.72 -0.54
CA GLY A 68 7.93 -16.09 -0.11
C GLY A 68 9.13 -16.67 -0.86
N GLU A 69 9.74 -17.71 -0.32
CA GLU A 69 10.92 -18.38 -0.89
C GLU A 69 10.65 -19.02 -2.28
N GLU A 70 9.42 -19.45 -2.55
CA GLU A 70 9.03 -20.07 -3.82
C GLU A 70 7.99 -19.22 -4.57
N VAL A 71 8.46 -18.41 -5.50
CA VAL A 71 7.64 -17.45 -6.26
C VAL A 71 6.70 -18.09 -7.28
N THR A 72 6.90 -19.37 -7.67
CA THR A 72 6.30 -19.92 -8.89
C THR A 72 5.04 -20.77 -8.69
N GLU A 73 4.74 -21.25 -7.49
CA GLU A 73 3.59 -22.14 -7.25
C GLU A 73 2.76 -21.78 -6.01
N GLN A 74 3.15 -20.72 -5.29
CA GLN A 74 2.53 -20.40 -4.01
C GLN A 74 1.37 -19.43 -4.13
N PRO A 75 0.30 -19.70 -3.38
CA PRO A 75 -0.67 -18.68 -3.07
C PRO A 75 0.03 -17.51 -2.33
N ILE A 76 -0.54 -16.33 -2.42
CA ILE A 76 -0.07 -15.13 -1.71
C ILE A 76 0.26 -15.50 -0.25
N PRO A 77 1.46 -15.16 0.25
CA PRO A 77 1.83 -15.42 1.63
C PRO A 77 0.76 -14.91 2.60
N ARG A 78 0.37 -15.72 3.56
CA ARG A 78 -0.74 -15.39 4.47
C ARG A 78 -0.30 -14.64 5.72
N SER A 79 1.02 -14.64 5.99
CA SER A 79 1.58 -13.92 7.12
C SER A 79 2.95 -13.32 6.77
N MET A 80 3.38 -12.32 7.54
CA MET A 80 4.73 -11.76 7.40
C MET A 80 5.85 -12.73 7.79
N ALA A 81 5.51 -13.82 8.47
CA ALA A 81 6.46 -14.88 8.81
C ALA A 81 6.76 -15.85 7.64
N ASP A 82 5.97 -15.76 6.56
CA ASP A 82 6.08 -16.67 5.42
C ASP A 82 7.11 -16.24 4.37
N GLY A 83 7.80 -15.10 4.59
CA GLY A 83 8.82 -14.59 3.67
C GLY A 83 9.31 -13.19 4.04
N ASP A 84 10.11 -12.60 3.15
CA ASP A 84 10.71 -11.28 3.34
C ASP A 84 9.69 -10.17 3.20
N LEU A 85 9.70 -9.25 4.14
CA LEU A 85 8.89 -8.04 4.09
C LEU A 85 9.52 -7.01 3.15
N LEU A 86 8.83 -6.67 2.08
CA LEU A 86 9.22 -5.59 1.17
C LEU A 86 8.31 -4.39 1.36
N VAL A 87 8.90 -3.22 1.57
CA VAL A 87 8.20 -1.94 1.64
C VAL A 87 8.65 -1.06 0.49
N SER A 88 7.71 -0.58 -0.30
CA SER A 88 7.97 0.35 -1.40
C SER A 88 7.40 1.73 -1.07
N VAL A 89 8.22 2.76 -1.25
CA VAL A 89 7.84 4.18 -1.15
C VAL A 89 7.96 4.81 -2.53
N ARG A 90 6.90 5.44 -3.01
CA ARG A 90 6.83 5.93 -4.39
C ARG A 90 6.25 7.34 -4.45
N ASP A 91 6.93 8.22 -5.18
CA ASP A 91 6.40 9.51 -5.62
C ASP A 91 6.29 9.59 -7.16
N ALA A 92 6.14 10.79 -7.70
CA ALA A 92 6.04 11.02 -9.15
C ALA A 92 7.29 10.60 -9.91
N GLU A 93 8.47 10.74 -9.33
CA GLU A 93 9.76 10.58 -9.99
C GLU A 93 10.50 9.32 -9.56
N TRP A 94 10.32 8.87 -8.31
CA TRP A 94 11.14 7.83 -7.72
C TRP A 94 10.31 6.65 -7.20
N THR A 95 10.90 5.48 -7.24
CA THR A 95 10.47 4.30 -6.48
C THR A 95 11.65 3.80 -5.67
N TYR A 96 11.46 3.73 -4.36
CA TYR A 96 12.35 3.11 -3.39
C TYR A 96 11.72 1.83 -2.90
N ILE A 97 12.49 0.75 -2.83
CA ILE A 97 12.04 -0.54 -2.29
C ILE A 97 13.06 -0.98 -1.25
N GLU A 98 12.59 -1.36 -0.07
CA GLU A 98 13.40 -1.92 1.00
C GLU A 98 12.96 -3.35 1.28
N ASN A 99 13.90 -4.29 1.23
CA ASN A 99 13.75 -5.59 1.84
C ASN A 99 14.18 -5.48 3.30
N VAL A 100 13.20 -5.48 4.20
CA VAL A 100 13.41 -5.19 5.62
C VAL A 100 14.16 -6.30 6.34
N ASP A 101 14.05 -7.53 5.84
CA ASP A 101 14.66 -8.72 6.46
C ASP A 101 16.10 -8.93 5.98
N GLU A 102 16.39 -8.60 4.73
CA GLU A 102 17.75 -8.67 4.15
C GLU A 102 18.53 -7.35 4.29
N GLU A 103 17.92 -6.28 4.76
CA GLU A 103 18.50 -4.93 4.86
C GLU A 103 19.06 -4.43 3.52
N THR A 104 18.39 -4.79 2.41
CA THR A 104 18.76 -4.35 1.07
C THR A 104 17.78 -3.32 0.53
N VAL A 105 18.26 -2.44 -0.36
CA VAL A 105 17.45 -1.39 -0.96
C VAL A 105 17.62 -1.37 -2.48
N GLU A 106 16.57 -0.96 -3.17
CA GLU A 106 16.55 -0.69 -4.60
C GLU A 106 16.00 0.72 -4.83
N LEU A 107 16.56 1.43 -5.82
CA LEU A 107 16.11 2.76 -6.21
C LEU A 107 15.92 2.86 -7.72
N TYR A 108 14.77 3.35 -8.16
CA TYR A 108 14.43 3.49 -9.58
C TYR A 108 13.93 4.89 -9.89
N HIS A 109 14.40 5.47 -11.02
CA HIS A 109 13.93 6.75 -11.53
C HIS A 109 12.85 6.52 -12.58
N ARG A 110 11.59 6.68 -12.23
CA ARG A 110 10.42 6.32 -13.03
C ARG A 110 10.32 6.99 -14.39
N PRO A 111 10.64 8.30 -14.56
CA PRO A 111 10.56 8.94 -15.86
C PRO A 111 11.52 8.35 -16.90
N SER A 112 12.72 7.93 -16.51
CA SER A 112 13.72 7.35 -17.42
C SER A 112 13.67 5.82 -17.49
N ASP A 113 13.16 5.17 -16.42
CA ASP A 113 13.04 3.71 -16.31
C ASP A 113 11.66 3.31 -15.77
N PRO A 114 10.58 3.46 -16.56
CA PRO A 114 9.22 3.16 -16.12
C PRO A 114 8.98 1.67 -15.81
N THR A 115 9.89 0.80 -16.26
CA THR A 115 9.84 -0.65 -16.05
C THR A 115 10.73 -1.14 -14.92
N GLN A 116 11.47 -0.23 -14.25
CA GLN A 116 12.31 -0.52 -13.09
C GLN A 116 13.30 -1.65 -13.36
N GLN A 117 14.11 -1.48 -14.40
CA GLN A 117 15.11 -2.48 -14.83
C GLN A 117 16.52 -2.15 -14.36
N THR A 118 16.75 -0.90 -13.95
CA THR A 118 18.09 -0.41 -13.58
C THR A 118 18.05 0.11 -12.15
N ASP A 119 18.54 -0.70 -11.23
CA ASP A 119 18.70 -0.29 -9.84
C ASP A 119 19.85 0.72 -9.69
N LEU A 120 19.55 1.86 -9.09
CA LEU A 120 20.47 2.97 -8.88
C LEU A 120 21.05 3.01 -7.45
N SER A 121 20.69 2.05 -6.60
CA SER A 121 21.09 2.04 -5.19
C SER A 121 22.55 1.64 -4.97
N ALA A 122 23.15 0.88 -5.89
CA ALA A 122 24.50 0.32 -5.73
C ALA A 122 25.62 1.37 -5.74
N ASP A 123 25.49 2.44 -6.58
CA ASP A 123 26.44 3.56 -6.64
C ASP A 123 25.67 4.88 -6.84
N PRO A 124 24.94 5.33 -5.84
CA PRO A 124 24.02 6.44 -5.97
C PRO A 124 24.77 7.79 -6.05
N THR A 125 24.30 8.65 -6.95
CA THR A 125 24.69 10.07 -6.99
C THR A 125 24.28 10.78 -5.70
N GLU A 126 24.71 12.05 -5.53
CA GLU A 126 24.30 12.85 -4.37
C GLU A 126 22.76 13.06 -4.33
N GLU A 127 22.13 13.31 -5.47
CA GLU A 127 20.69 13.45 -5.59
C GLU A 127 19.98 12.14 -5.19
N GLN A 128 20.44 11.01 -5.70
CA GLN A 128 19.87 9.68 -5.40
C GLN A 128 20.02 9.32 -3.92
N ARG A 129 21.16 9.67 -3.29
CA ARG A 129 21.31 9.50 -1.84
C ARG A 129 20.31 10.33 -1.04
N ALA A 130 20.09 11.58 -1.44
CA ALA A 130 19.09 12.43 -0.81
C ALA A 130 17.67 11.83 -0.92
N VAL A 131 17.34 11.17 -2.02
CA VAL A 131 16.07 10.44 -2.18
C VAL A 131 16.01 9.24 -1.24
N ILE A 132 17.06 8.43 -1.17
CA ILE A 132 17.13 7.29 -0.23
C ILE A 132 16.96 7.78 1.20
N GLU A 133 17.70 8.82 1.61
CA GLU A 133 17.59 9.43 2.95
C GLU A 133 16.21 9.96 3.28
N ARG A 134 15.46 10.43 2.29
CA ARG A 134 14.07 10.88 2.43
C ARG A 134 13.10 9.72 2.59
N PHE A 135 13.26 8.64 1.84
CA PHE A 135 12.30 7.54 1.78
C PHE A 135 12.54 6.44 2.82
N ALA A 136 13.79 6.18 3.18
CA ALA A 136 14.12 5.16 4.16
C ALA A 136 13.38 5.30 5.50
N PRO A 137 13.29 6.50 6.12
CA PRO A 137 12.53 6.64 7.37
C PRO A 137 11.03 6.39 7.20
N ILE A 138 10.44 6.66 6.02
CA ILE A 138 9.04 6.38 5.73
C ILE A 138 8.83 4.86 5.67
N ALA A 139 9.69 4.14 4.93
CA ALA A 139 9.64 2.69 4.83
C ALA A 139 9.82 2.03 6.20
N ALA A 140 10.83 2.46 6.96
CA ALA A 140 11.12 1.92 8.29
C ALA A 140 9.97 2.12 9.28
N ALA A 141 9.35 3.31 9.29
CA ALA A 141 8.20 3.59 10.15
C ALA A 141 7.01 2.68 9.80
N HIS A 142 6.75 2.48 8.51
CA HIS A 142 5.67 1.63 8.04
C HIS A 142 5.92 0.14 8.36
N ALA A 143 7.15 -0.34 8.18
CA ALA A 143 7.55 -1.69 8.54
C ALA A 143 7.41 -1.95 10.05
N ALA A 144 7.83 -1.00 10.89
CA ALA A 144 7.70 -1.10 12.34
C ALA A 144 6.24 -1.23 12.78
N GLU A 145 5.36 -0.41 12.23
CA GLU A 145 3.94 -0.45 12.54
C GLU A 145 3.28 -1.76 12.09
N LEU A 146 3.65 -2.29 10.92
CA LEU A 146 3.13 -3.59 10.47
C LEU A 146 3.56 -4.73 11.38
N ARG A 147 4.81 -4.71 11.85
CA ARG A 147 5.30 -5.72 12.80
C ARG A 147 4.59 -5.63 14.15
N GLU A 148 4.34 -4.42 14.64
CA GLU A 148 3.59 -4.20 15.90
C GLU A 148 2.15 -4.72 15.77
N ARG A 149 1.43 -4.37 14.72
CA ARG A 149 0.07 -4.88 14.44
C ARG A 149 0.03 -6.39 14.24
N GLY A 150 1.04 -6.95 13.57
CA GLY A 150 1.17 -8.39 13.39
C GLY A 150 1.36 -9.12 14.74
N ALA A 151 2.16 -8.56 15.64
CA ALA A 151 2.37 -9.09 16.97
C ALA A 151 1.10 -8.99 17.84
N GLU A 152 0.37 -7.88 17.76
CA GLU A 152 -0.91 -7.69 18.46
C GLU A 152 -1.97 -8.68 17.95
N SER A 153 -2.07 -8.87 16.64
CA SER A 153 -3.00 -9.83 16.03
C SER A 153 -2.67 -11.27 16.43
N ALA A 154 -1.39 -11.63 16.45
CA ALA A 154 -0.95 -12.94 16.90
C ALA A 154 -1.24 -13.18 18.40
N ALA A 155 -1.09 -12.13 19.22
CA ALA A 155 -1.42 -12.19 20.65
C ALA A 155 -2.94 -12.28 20.91
N ALA A 156 -3.75 -11.65 20.06
CA ALA A 156 -5.22 -11.70 20.14
C ALA A 156 -5.79 -12.99 19.51
N GLY A 157 -5.09 -13.61 18.54
CA GLY A 157 -5.54 -14.76 17.75
C GLY A 157 -5.36 -16.12 18.43
N GLY A 158 -5.05 -16.18 19.71
CA GLY A 158 -4.88 -17.45 20.44
C GLY A 158 -6.15 -18.32 20.58
N GLU A 159 -7.31 -17.89 20.09
CA GLU A 159 -8.59 -18.61 20.18
C GLU A 159 -9.41 -18.63 18.87
N GLY A 160 -8.82 -18.38 17.70
CA GLY A 160 -9.58 -18.06 16.49
C GLY A 160 -9.33 -18.86 15.23
N ASP A 161 -8.85 -20.09 15.28
CA ASP A 161 -8.68 -20.92 14.07
C ASP A 161 -9.66 -22.12 13.96
N GLU A 162 -10.74 -22.11 14.71
CA GLU A 162 -11.92 -22.88 14.28
C GLU A 162 -12.74 -21.97 13.36
N VAL A 163 -12.52 -22.08 12.07
CA VAL A 163 -13.48 -21.56 11.08
C VAL A 163 -14.83 -22.12 11.48
N ASP A 164 -15.75 -21.21 11.87
CA ASP A 164 -17.10 -21.59 12.28
C ASP A 164 -17.68 -22.52 11.19
N ALA A 165 -18.05 -23.73 11.55
CA ALA A 165 -18.57 -24.74 10.63
C ALA A 165 -19.77 -24.20 9.82
N ASP A 166 -20.51 -23.21 10.34
CA ASP A 166 -21.56 -22.49 9.62
C ASP A 166 -20.97 -21.55 8.54
N LEU A 167 -19.82 -20.95 8.77
CA LEU A 167 -19.11 -20.13 7.78
C LEU A 167 -18.52 -21.01 6.65
N GLU A 168 -17.93 -22.15 7.00
CA GLU A 168 -17.46 -23.13 6.02
C GLU A 168 -18.60 -23.62 5.12
N ALA A 169 -19.74 -24.00 5.71
CA ALA A 169 -20.92 -24.44 4.96
C ALA A 169 -21.47 -23.31 4.04
N ARG A 170 -21.44 -22.06 4.48
CA ARG A 170 -21.84 -20.90 3.66
C ARG A 170 -20.87 -20.63 2.51
N LEU A 171 -19.57 -20.73 2.75
CA LEU A 171 -18.55 -20.55 1.71
C LEU A 171 -18.65 -21.68 0.67
N GLU A 172 -18.87 -22.93 1.09
CA GLU A 172 -19.07 -24.05 0.20
C GLU A 172 -20.36 -23.91 -0.63
N ALA A 173 -21.45 -23.42 -0.03
CA ALA A 173 -22.70 -23.12 -0.74
C ALA A 173 -22.56 -22.01 -1.78
N LEU A 174 -21.61 -21.09 -1.60
CA LEU A 174 -21.25 -20.01 -2.53
C LEU A 174 -20.20 -20.43 -3.58
N GLY A 175 -19.71 -21.68 -3.53
CA GLY A 175 -18.74 -22.23 -4.49
C GLY A 175 -17.29 -21.90 -4.17
N TYR A 176 -16.98 -21.40 -2.98
CA TYR A 176 -15.62 -21.23 -2.50
C TYR A 176 -15.16 -22.54 -1.84
N ARG A 177 -14.01 -23.05 -2.31
CA ARG A 177 -13.32 -24.22 -1.72
C ARG A 177 -12.01 -23.81 -1.12
#